data_f5e7559ba96deac74c9ce6efcf432601
#
_entry.id   f5e7559ba96deac74c9ce6efcf432601
#
_cell.length_a   1.000
_cell.length_b   1.000
_cell.length_c   1.000
_cell.angle_alpha   90.00
_cell.angle_beta   90.00
_cell.angle_gamma   90.00
#
_symmetry.space_group_name_H-M   'P 1'
#
loop_
_entity.id
_entity.type
_entity.pdbx_description
1 polymer ?
#
loop_
_entity_poly.entity_id
_entity_poly.type
_entity_poly.pdbx_seq_one_letter_code
_entity_poly.pdbx_strand_id
1 'polypeptide(L)'
;QLFGQLYANPSLEEDPHSGGRQMNNHFATRNLHPDGTWKDLKHQKNSAADNSPTASQMIRALGLAMASKKYRELAQQIGENGFSQNGNEICFATIGDASTSEGLFWEVVNAGGVLQVPLIISVWDDGYGISVPKKYQTTKGSISEALSGMQKAPGTNGIDIYKVKGWDYAGMCEVFEPA
;
A
#
# COMPACT_ATOMS: atom_id res chain seq x y z
N GLN A 1 -6.82 3.56 -16.99
CA GLN A 1 -5.75 2.58 -17.26
C GLN A 1 -6.31 1.21 -17.68
N LEU A 2 -7.13 0.55 -16.85
CA LEU A 2 -7.65 -0.80 -17.12
C LEU A 2 -8.32 -0.88 -18.50
N PHE A 3 -9.26 0.00 -18.81
CA PHE A 3 -9.91 0.03 -20.12
C PHE A 3 -8.95 0.45 -21.24
N GLY A 4 -8.00 1.35 -20.95
CA GLY A 4 -6.95 1.72 -21.91
C GLY A 4 -6.14 0.52 -22.36
N GLN A 5 -5.74 -0.35 -21.42
CA GLN A 5 -5.02 -1.59 -21.74
C GLN A 5 -5.93 -2.61 -22.45
N LEU A 6 -7.16 -2.80 -21.98
CA LEU A 6 -8.10 -3.76 -22.56
C LEU A 6 -8.41 -3.49 -24.04
N TYR A 7 -8.52 -2.22 -24.40
CA TYR A 7 -8.84 -1.78 -25.77
C TYR A 7 -7.61 -1.32 -26.57
N ALA A 8 -6.40 -1.54 -26.07
CA ALA A 8 -5.16 -1.14 -26.71
C ALA A 8 -5.15 0.36 -27.09
N ASN A 9 -5.71 1.21 -26.25
CA ASN A 9 -5.77 2.64 -26.48
C ASN A 9 -4.37 3.25 -26.36
N PRO A 10 -3.83 3.89 -27.43
CA PRO A 10 -2.48 4.43 -27.43
C PRO A 10 -2.32 5.74 -26.65
N SER A 11 -3.41 6.29 -26.11
CA SER A 11 -3.39 7.52 -25.33
C SER A 11 -2.58 7.34 -24.04
N LEU A 12 -1.55 8.15 -23.84
CA LEU A 12 -0.80 8.20 -22.58
C LEU A 12 -1.58 8.88 -21.45
N GLU A 13 -2.66 9.54 -21.74
CA GLU A 13 -3.59 10.06 -20.73
C GLU A 13 -4.45 8.93 -20.15
N GLU A 14 -4.98 8.06 -21.02
CA GLU A 14 -5.83 6.94 -20.64
C GLU A 14 -5.03 5.77 -20.02
N ASP A 15 -3.86 5.48 -20.56
CA ASP A 15 -2.92 4.50 -20.01
C ASP A 15 -1.51 5.09 -19.88
N PRO A 16 -1.24 5.85 -18.83
CA PRO A 16 0.06 6.49 -18.63
C PRO A 16 1.20 5.51 -18.37
N HIS A 17 0.90 4.25 -18.04
CA HIS A 17 1.92 3.23 -17.82
C HIS A 17 2.48 2.67 -19.13
N SER A 18 1.63 2.23 -20.05
CA SER A 18 2.07 1.52 -21.26
C SER A 18 1.55 2.08 -22.58
N GLY A 19 0.60 3.00 -22.56
CA GLY A 19 -0.06 3.49 -23.78
C GLY A 19 -0.77 2.34 -24.52
N GLY A 20 -1.46 1.48 -23.79
CA GLY A 20 -2.22 0.36 -24.35
C GLY A 20 -1.36 -0.79 -24.90
N ARG A 21 -0.03 -0.79 -24.68
CA ARG A 21 0.87 -1.81 -25.24
C ARG A 21 0.95 -3.09 -24.42
N GLN A 22 0.52 -3.08 -23.18
CA GLN A 22 0.60 -4.19 -22.24
C GLN A 22 -0.73 -4.39 -21.52
N MET A 23 -1.09 -5.65 -21.29
CA MET A 23 -2.28 -6.07 -20.55
C MET A 23 -1.89 -6.81 -19.26
N ASN A 24 -0.94 -6.26 -18.51
CA ASN A 24 -0.37 -6.92 -17.34
C ASN A 24 -1.00 -6.48 -16.01
N ASN A 25 -1.93 -5.52 -16.02
CA ASN A 25 -2.56 -4.95 -14.83
C ASN A 25 -1.57 -4.41 -13.76
N HIS A 26 -0.34 -4.14 -14.15
CA HIS A 26 0.66 -3.49 -13.30
C HIS A 26 0.60 -1.98 -13.56
N PHE A 27 -0.03 -1.26 -12.64
CA PHE A 27 -0.32 0.15 -12.79
C PHE A 27 0.66 1.02 -12.02
N ALA A 28 0.97 2.17 -12.57
CA ALA A 28 1.76 3.19 -11.89
C ALA A 28 1.35 4.59 -12.36
N THR A 29 1.43 5.56 -11.48
CA THR A 29 1.34 6.97 -11.85
C THR A 29 2.57 7.35 -12.64
N ARG A 30 2.37 8.00 -13.80
CA ARG A 30 3.47 8.59 -14.55
C ARG A 30 3.92 9.88 -13.85
N ASN A 31 5.13 9.87 -13.36
CA ASN A 31 5.68 10.96 -12.52
C ASN A 31 6.26 12.12 -13.32
N LEU A 32 6.61 11.89 -14.60
CA LEU A 32 7.24 12.88 -15.47
C LEU A 32 6.33 13.31 -16.61
N HIS A 33 6.47 14.56 -17.03
CA HIS A 33 5.96 15.05 -18.30
C HIS A 33 6.78 14.47 -19.47
N PRO A 34 6.29 14.57 -20.73
CA PRO A 34 7.04 14.10 -21.91
C PRO A 34 8.41 14.78 -22.10
N ASP A 35 8.57 15.99 -21.59
CA ASP A 35 9.83 16.75 -21.62
C ASP A 35 10.82 16.38 -20.51
N GLY A 36 10.47 15.41 -19.63
CA GLY A 36 11.30 14.94 -18.53
C GLY A 36 11.18 15.74 -17.23
N THR A 37 10.36 16.78 -17.20
CA THR A 37 10.10 17.52 -15.96
C THR A 37 9.16 16.76 -15.03
N TRP A 38 9.28 16.98 -13.70
CA TRP A 38 8.41 16.37 -12.72
C TRP A 38 7.01 16.95 -12.79
N LYS A 39 6.01 16.06 -12.69
CA LYS A 39 4.63 16.45 -12.45
C LYS A 39 4.46 16.90 -10.99
N ASP A 40 3.42 17.68 -10.75
CA ASP A 40 2.99 17.97 -9.39
C ASP A 40 2.32 16.75 -8.77
N LEU A 41 3.09 16.01 -7.97
CA LEU A 41 2.63 14.78 -7.33
C LEU A 41 1.92 15.02 -6.00
N LYS A 42 1.97 16.24 -5.47
CA LYS A 42 1.36 16.58 -4.16
C LYS A 42 -0.16 16.67 -4.20
N HIS A 43 -0.71 17.08 -5.34
CA HIS A 43 -2.13 17.41 -5.48
C HIS A 43 -2.94 16.29 -6.14
N GLN A 44 -2.39 15.09 -6.21
CA GLN A 44 -3.06 13.92 -6.76
C GLN A 44 -2.75 12.67 -5.94
N LYS A 45 -3.62 11.66 -6.05
CA LYS A 45 -3.32 10.32 -5.56
C LYS A 45 -2.34 9.65 -6.51
N ASN A 46 -1.31 9.02 -5.97
CA ASN A 46 -0.28 8.36 -6.76
C ASN A 46 -0.29 6.85 -6.50
N SER A 47 -0.18 6.09 -7.58
CA SER A 47 0.05 4.65 -7.52
C SER A 47 1.53 4.40 -7.78
N ALA A 48 2.23 3.81 -6.82
CA ALA A 48 3.60 3.36 -7.02
C ALA A 48 3.64 2.19 -8.00
N ALA A 49 4.74 2.07 -8.74
CA ALA A 49 4.93 0.95 -9.65
C ALA A 49 4.81 -0.38 -8.91
N ASP A 50 3.98 -1.26 -9.45
CA ASP A 50 3.74 -2.58 -8.92
C ASP A 50 4.94 -3.52 -9.15
N ASN A 51 5.04 -4.57 -8.35
CA ASN A 51 6.07 -5.61 -8.46
C ASN A 51 5.41 -6.98 -8.63
N SER A 52 5.94 -7.79 -9.54
CA SER A 52 5.42 -9.14 -9.80
C SER A 52 5.68 -10.15 -8.69
N PRO A 53 6.84 -10.17 -8.00
CA PRO A 53 7.04 -11.10 -6.89
C PRO A 53 6.03 -10.86 -5.76
N THR A 54 5.45 -11.94 -5.25
CA THR A 54 4.42 -11.91 -4.20
C THR A 54 4.91 -11.15 -2.98
N ALA A 55 4.09 -10.24 -2.45
CA ALA A 55 4.36 -9.36 -1.31
C ALA A 55 5.51 -8.35 -1.48
N SER A 56 6.18 -8.28 -2.64
CA SER A 56 7.32 -7.36 -2.83
C SER A 56 6.93 -5.88 -2.78
N GLN A 57 5.66 -5.54 -3.03
CA GLN A 57 5.13 -4.19 -2.85
C GLN A 57 5.19 -3.70 -1.40
N MET A 58 5.23 -4.60 -0.42
CA MET A 58 5.25 -4.26 1.00
C MET A 58 6.48 -3.44 1.39
N ILE A 59 7.67 -3.82 0.92
CA ILE A 59 8.91 -3.07 1.20
C ILE A 59 8.84 -1.65 0.61
N ARG A 60 8.30 -1.52 -0.60
CA ARG A 60 8.10 -0.20 -1.21
C ARG A 60 7.12 0.64 -0.42
N ALA A 61 6.02 0.04 0.04
CA ALA A 61 5.03 0.73 0.87
C ALA A 61 5.65 1.26 2.17
N LEU A 62 6.48 0.45 2.84
CA LEU A 62 7.23 0.87 4.02
C LEU A 62 8.16 2.05 3.71
N GLY A 63 8.89 1.98 2.58
CA GLY A 63 9.79 3.04 2.15
C GLY A 63 9.07 4.36 1.85
N LEU A 64 7.92 4.31 1.19
CA LEU A 64 7.09 5.50 0.93
C LEU A 64 6.53 6.11 2.21
N ALA A 65 6.02 5.28 3.13
CA ALA A 65 5.55 5.74 4.42
C ALA A 65 6.68 6.35 5.27
N MET A 66 7.89 5.76 5.22
CA MET A 66 9.08 6.31 5.87
C MET A 66 9.49 7.66 5.27
N ALA A 67 9.42 7.80 3.94
CA ALA A 67 9.69 9.07 3.28
C ALA A 67 8.73 10.17 3.75
N SER A 68 7.43 9.88 3.83
CA SER A 68 6.44 10.81 4.38
C SER A 68 6.77 11.23 5.80
N LYS A 69 7.10 10.28 6.67
CA LYS A 69 7.55 10.59 8.03
C LYS A 69 8.79 11.49 8.04
N LYS A 70 9.77 11.23 7.17
CA LYS A 70 10.98 12.06 7.05
C LYS A 70 10.70 13.46 6.52
N TYR A 71 9.80 13.63 5.56
CA TYR A 71 9.34 14.94 5.13
C TYR A 71 8.71 15.73 6.28
N ARG A 72 7.97 15.08 7.16
CA ARG A 72 7.40 15.71 8.35
C ARG A 72 8.45 16.12 9.38
N GLU A 73 9.36 15.19 9.69
CA GLU A 73 10.44 15.43 10.68
C GLU A 73 11.42 16.53 10.22
N LEU A 74 11.68 16.63 8.91
CA LEU A 74 12.66 17.53 8.31
C LEU A 74 12.01 18.71 7.57
N ALA A 75 10.75 19.01 7.82
CA ALA A 75 10.00 20.01 7.05
C ALA A 75 10.68 21.38 7.00
N GLN A 76 11.30 21.81 8.09
CA GLN A 76 12.01 23.08 8.17
C GLN A 76 13.31 23.10 7.35
N GLN A 77 13.99 21.96 7.25
CA GLN A 77 15.25 21.84 6.49
C GLN A 77 15.00 21.64 4.98
N ILE A 78 13.99 20.86 4.64
CA ILE A 78 13.67 20.55 3.23
C ILE A 78 12.92 21.71 2.58
N GLY A 79 12.08 22.41 3.34
CA GLY A 79 11.26 23.49 2.83
C GLY A 79 10.20 23.00 1.82
N GLU A 80 9.69 23.92 1.01
CA GLU A 80 8.71 23.61 -0.01
C GLU A 80 9.34 22.77 -1.14
N ASN A 81 8.65 21.72 -1.55
CA ASN A 81 9.13 20.78 -2.57
C ASN A 81 7.97 20.25 -3.41
N GLY A 82 8.25 19.56 -4.53
CA GLY A 82 7.26 19.00 -5.45
C GLY A 82 6.71 17.63 -5.05
N PHE A 83 7.15 17.03 -3.94
CA PHE A 83 6.89 15.61 -3.64
C PHE A 83 6.01 15.38 -2.42
N SER A 84 5.95 16.32 -1.47
CA SER A 84 5.25 16.14 -0.20
C SER A 84 4.60 17.44 0.28
N GLN A 85 3.43 17.31 0.89
CA GLN A 85 2.77 18.36 1.66
C GLN A 85 3.16 18.25 3.14
N ASN A 86 4.41 18.55 3.46
CA ASN A 86 4.95 18.49 4.83
C ASN A 86 4.83 17.10 5.49
N GLY A 87 4.88 16.04 4.71
CA GLY A 87 4.75 14.68 5.24
C GLY A 87 3.35 14.29 5.68
N ASN A 88 2.32 14.87 5.08
CA ASN A 88 0.92 14.57 5.40
C ASN A 88 0.36 13.39 4.58
N GLU A 89 1.17 12.79 3.72
CA GLU A 89 0.79 11.65 2.92
C GLU A 89 0.81 10.37 3.75
N ILE A 90 -0.12 9.46 3.46
CA ILE A 90 -0.11 8.09 3.95
C ILE A 90 0.16 7.13 2.80
N CYS A 91 0.78 6.01 3.07
CA CYS A 91 0.89 4.92 2.12
C CYS A 91 -0.20 3.88 2.40
N PHE A 92 -1.03 3.62 1.39
CA PHE A 92 -2.04 2.57 1.42
C PHE A 92 -1.57 1.41 0.53
N ALA A 93 -1.43 0.24 1.12
CA ALA A 93 -1.01 -0.97 0.42
C ALA A 93 -2.07 -2.07 0.55
N THR A 94 -2.25 -2.86 -0.49
CA THR A 94 -3.14 -4.02 -0.49
C THR A 94 -2.34 -5.30 -0.63
N ILE A 95 -2.82 -6.36 0.01
CA ILE A 95 -2.23 -7.70 -0.08
C ILE A 95 -3.31 -8.77 0.10
N GLY A 96 -3.23 -9.87 -0.65
CA GLY A 96 -4.08 -11.03 -0.42
C GLY A 96 -3.66 -11.83 0.81
N ASP A 97 -4.59 -12.57 1.40
CA ASP A 97 -4.34 -13.38 2.60
C ASP A 97 -3.22 -14.42 2.41
N ALA A 98 -3.20 -15.11 1.30
CA ALA A 98 -2.11 -16.06 0.99
C ALA A 98 -0.74 -15.38 0.89
N SER A 99 -0.70 -14.18 0.32
CA SER A 99 0.53 -13.41 0.18
C SER A 99 1.11 -12.96 1.53
N THR A 100 0.30 -12.92 2.58
CA THR A 100 0.79 -12.65 3.95
C THR A 100 1.69 -13.75 4.51
N SER A 101 1.76 -14.91 3.84
CA SER A 101 2.70 -15.98 4.21
C SER A 101 4.15 -15.68 3.81
N GLU A 102 4.38 -14.69 2.95
CA GLU A 102 5.72 -14.26 2.56
C GLU A 102 6.45 -13.54 3.70
N GLY A 103 7.76 -13.80 3.83
CA GLY A 103 8.58 -13.17 4.88
C GLY A 103 8.55 -11.65 4.85
N LEU A 104 8.53 -11.06 3.66
CA LEU A 104 8.48 -9.62 3.45
C LEU A 104 7.26 -8.95 4.12
N PHE A 105 6.13 -9.63 4.18
CA PHE A 105 4.96 -9.10 4.90
C PHE A 105 5.26 -8.94 6.40
N TRP A 106 5.80 -9.97 7.04
CA TRP A 106 6.11 -9.98 8.47
C TRP A 106 7.20 -8.97 8.84
N GLU A 107 8.24 -8.88 8.01
CA GLU A 107 9.31 -7.89 8.16
C GLU A 107 8.76 -6.46 8.11
N VAL A 108 7.90 -6.16 7.14
CA VAL A 108 7.29 -4.84 6.96
C VAL A 108 6.33 -4.50 8.08
N VAL A 109 5.50 -5.44 8.54
CA VAL A 109 4.61 -5.22 9.69
C VAL A 109 5.41 -4.92 10.95
N ASN A 110 6.46 -5.70 11.22
CA ASN A 110 7.35 -5.46 12.35
C ASN A 110 8.05 -4.10 12.25
N ALA A 111 8.64 -3.79 11.09
CA ALA A 111 9.32 -2.52 10.88
C ALA A 111 8.36 -1.32 10.98
N GLY A 112 7.15 -1.45 10.43
CA GLY A 112 6.11 -0.42 10.53
C GLY A 112 5.72 -0.15 11.97
N GLY A 113 5.56 -1.20 12.77
CA GLY A 113 5.28 -1.12 14.20
C GLY A 113 6.40 -0.48 15.01
N VAL A 114 7.67 -0.78 14.67
CA VAL A 114 8.85 -0.16 15.32
C VAL A 114 9.00 1.31 14.91
N LEU A 115 8.91 1.58 13.62
CA LEU A 115 9.17 2.90 13.04
C LEU A 115 8.00 3.86 13.18
N GLN A 116 6.79 3.38 13.47
CA GLN A 116 5.57 4.18 13.60
C GLN A 116 5.39 5.10 12.38
N VAL A 117 5.35 4.51 11.20
CA VAL A 117 5.20 5.20 9.91
C VAL A 117 3.73 5.26 9.48
N PRO A 118 3.32 6.25 8.68
CA PRO A 118 1.95 6.37 8.18
C PRO A 118 1.67 5.35 7.06
N LEU A 119 1.48 4.08 7.45
CA LEU A 119 1.26 2.95 6.57
C LEU A 119 -0.03 2.23 6.93
N ILE A 120 -0.94 2.09 5.98
CA ILE A 120 -2.12 1.23 6.08
C ILE A 120 -1.92 0.02 5.17
N ILE A 121 -2.01 -1.18 5.74
CA ILE A 121 -2.00 -2.43 4.99
C ILE A 121 -3.40 -3.04 5.03
N SER A 122 -4.06 -3.10 3.88
CA SER A 122 -5.36 -3.72 3.71
C SER A 122 -5.18 -5.17 3.27
N VAL A 123 -5.44 -6.12 4.15
CA VAL A 123 -5.41 -7.54 3.83
C VAL A 123 -6.77 -7.97 3.30
N TRP A 124 -6.81 -8.44 2.08
CA TRP A 124 -8.03 -8.95 1.43
C TRP A 124 -8.10 -10.46 1.66
N ASP A 125 -8.89 -10.83 2.66
CA ASP A 125 -8.98 -12.18 3.17
C ASP A 125 -10.25 -12.86 2.63
N ASP A 126 -10.10 -13.63 1.55
CA ASP A 126 -11.17 -14.48 1.01
C ASP A 126 -11.09 -15.94 1.49
N GLY A 127 -10.06 -16.25 2.28
CA GLY A 127 -9.86 -17.57 2.88
C GLY A 127 -9.10 -18.57 2.00
N TYR A 128 -8.60 -18.14 0.84
CA TYR A 128 -7.92 -19.02 -0.12
C TYR A 128 -6.72 -18.36 -0.77
N GLY A 129 -5.67 -19.12 -1.00
CA GLY A 129 -4.59 -18.79 -1.94
C GLY A 129 -4.74 -19.61 -3.20
N ILE A 130 -5.38 -19.06 -4.23
CA ILE A 130 -5.82 -19.76 -5.45
C ILE A 130 -6.76 -20.92 -5.08
N SER A 131 -6.22 -22.13 -4.82
CA SER A 131 -6.99 -23.32 -4.44
C SER A 131 -6.68 -23.84 -3.05
N VAL A 132 -5.74 -23.20 -2.33
CA VAL A 132 -5.28 -23.67 -1.02
C VAL A 132 -6.03 -22.92 0.08
N PRO A 133 -6.83 -23.60 0.93
CA PRO A 133 -7.50 -22.97 2.06
C PRO A 133 -6.51 -22.35 3.05
N LYS A 134 -6.84 -21.17 3.57
CA LYS A 134 -6.04 -20.38 4.51
C LYS A 134 -5.53 -21.18 5.72
N LYS A 135 -6.29 -22.13 6.22
CA LYS A 135 -5.90 -22.98 7.35
C LYS A 135 -4.60 -23.78 7.15
N TYR A 136 -4.19 -23.96 5.89
CA TYR A 136 -2.93 -24.63 5.54
C TYR A 136 -1.76 -23.65 5.32
N GLN A 137 -2.05 -22.35 5.31
CA GLN A 137 -1.08 -21.30 5.03
C GLN A 137 -0.80 -20.41 6.24
N THR A 138 -1.81 -20.17 7.08
CA THR A 138 -1.72 -19.20 8.17
C THR A 138 -1.96 -19.91 9.50
N THR A 139 -1.00 -19.75 10.42
CA THR A 139 -1.16 -20.24 11.79
C THR A 139 -2.44 -19.68 12.42
N LYS A 140 -3.13 -20.46 13.25
CA LYS A 140 -4.47 -20.18 13.81
C LYS A 140 -5.57 -19.98 12.75
N GLY A 141 -5.28 -20.10 11.45
CA GLY A 141 -6.21 -19.81 10.38
C GLY A 141 -6.72 -18.35 10.35
N SER A 142 -5.98 -17.43 10.99
CA SER A 142 -6.37 -16.03 11.16
C SER A 142 -5.13 -15.13 11.20
N ILE A 143 -5.01 -14.23 10.23
CA ILE A 143 -3.89 -13.29 10.13
C ILE A 143 -3.91 -12.31 11.31
N SER A 144 -5.08 -11.77 11.65
CA SER A 144 -5.20 -10.84 12.77
C SER A 144 -4.86 -11.47 14.12
N GLU A 145 -5.18 -12.76 14.33
CA GLU A 145 -4.77 -13.47 15.54
C GLU A 145 -3.28 -13.81 15.54
N ALA A 146 -2.71 -14.12 14.38
CA ALA A 146 -1.29 -14.34 14.25
C ALA A 146 -0.47 -13.07 14.54
N LEU A 147 -1.01 -11.90 14.18
CA LEU A 147 -0.41 -10.58 14.43
C LEU A 147 -0.74 -9.99 15.81
N SER A 148 -1.57 -10.62 16.62
CA SER A 148 -2.07 -10.04 17.88
C SER A 148 -0.96 -9.63 18.86
N GLY A 149 0.18 -10.33 18.85
CA GLY A 149 1.33 -9.98 19.66
C GLY A 149 2.11 -8.73 19.21
N MET A 150 1.79 -8.20 18.02
CA MET A 150 2.37 -6.98 17.49
C MET A 150 1.47 -5.75 17.69
N GLN A 151 0.29 -5.93 18.30
CA GLN A 151 -0.60 -4.82 18.59
C GLN A 151 0.00 -3.86 19.60
N LYS A 152 -0.34 -2.59 19.40
CA LYS A 152 -0.02 -1.50 20.31
C LYS A 152 -0.64 -1.75 21.69
N ALA A 153 0.11 -1.50 22.73
CA ALA A 153 -0.35 -1.57 24.09
C ALA A 153 0.15 -0.34 24.87
N PRO A 154 -0.42 -0.01 26.04
CA PRO A 154 0.05 1.12 26.84
C PRO A 154 1.55 1.06 27.10
N GLY A 155 2.28 2.09 26.66
CA GLY A 155 3.74 2.17 26.84
C GLY A 155 4.59 1.38 25.85
N THR A 156 4.00 0.76 24.81
CA THR A 156 4.74 0.05 23.78
C THR A 156 4.42 0.55 22.37
N ASN A 157 5.38 0.39 21.46
CA ASN A 157 5.12 0.50 20.03
C ASN A 157 4.29 -0.69 19.56
N GLY A 158 3.76 -0.59 18.36
CA GLY A 158 3.01 -1.67 17.72
C GLY A 158 2.16 -1.15 16.58
N ILE A 159 1.28 -2.00 16.12
CA ILE A 159 0.31 -1.73 15.06
C ILE A 159 -1.10 -1.71 15.63
N ASP A 160 -2.00 -1.00 14.96
CA ASP A 160 -3.44 -1.11 15.20
C ASP A 160 -4.03 -2.13 14.24
N ILE A 161 -4.88 -3.04 14.72
CA ILE A 161 -5.50 -4.09 13.92
C ILE A 161 -7.00 -3.87 13.91
N TYR A 162 -7.53 -3.64 12.73
CA TYR A 162 -8.96 -3.50 12.48
C TYR A 162 -9.49 -4.72 11.72
N LYS A 163 -10.72 -5.10 11.98
CA LYS A 163 -11.40 -6.20 11.27
C LYS A 163 -12.77 -5.72 10.83
N VAL A 164 -13.04 -5.85 9.55
CA VAL A 164 -14.32 -5.47 8.95
C VAL A 164 -14.70 -6.49 7.88
N LYS A 165 -15.99 -6.67 7.66
CA LYS A 165 -16.49 -7.50 6.57
C LYS A 165 -16.37 -6.77 5.25
N GLY A 166 -15.74 -7.40 4.24
CA GLY A 166 -15.46 -6.78 2.94
C GLY A 166 -16.71 -6.36 2.14
N TRP A 167 -17.88 -6.83 2.51
CA TRP A 167 -19.18 -6.45 1.91
C TRP A 167 -19.95 -5.39 2.72
N ASP A 168 -19.44 -5.00 3.88
CA ASP A 168 -20.05 -4.00 4.75
C ASP A 168 -19.40 -2.63 4.44
N TYR A 169 -19.96 -1.91 3.47
CA TYR A 169 -19.42 -0.62 3.05
C TYR A 169 -19.45 0.41 4.19
N ALA A 170 -20.53 0.50 4.94
CA ALA A 170 -20.63 1.44 6.06
C ALA A 170 -19.61 1.14 7.15
N GLY A 171 -19.50 -0.13 7.55
CA GLY A 171 -18.49 -0.56 8.51
C GLY A 171 -17.05 -0.33 8.02
N MET A 172 -16.79 -0.46 6.71
CA MET A 172 -15.48 -0.09 6.17
C MET A 172 -15.19 1.40 6.33
N CYS A 173 -16.15 2.28 6.04
CA CYS A 173 -15.98 3.72 6.24
C CYS A 173 -15.67 4.05 7.71
N GLU A 174 -16.40 3.46 8.64
CA GLU A 174 -16.18 3.65 10.10
C GLU A 174 -14.79 3.17 10.55
N VAL A 175 -14.26 2.11 9.93
CA VAL A 175 -12.93 1.58 10.26
C VAL A 175 -11.81 2.42 9.65
N PHE A 176 -11.99 2.91 8.43
CA PHE A 176 -10.94 3.70 7.76
C PHE A 176 -10.85 5.14 8.27
N GLU A 177 -11.89 5.70 8.88
CA GLU A 177 -11.87 7.07 9.38
C GLU A 177 -10.86 7.29 10.52
N PRO A 178 -10.76 6.41 11.54
CA PRO A 178 -9.76 6.54 12.61
C PRO A 178 -8.38 5.95 12.26
N ALA A 179 -8.26 5.16 11.19
CA ALA A 179 -7.03 4.48 10.83
C ALA A 179 -6.07 5.40 10.07
#